data_78407b38106d34ad491cad9d6058d3a3
#
_entry.id   78407b38106d34ad491cad9d6058d3a3
#
_cell.length_a   1.000
_cell.length_b   1.000
_cell.length_c   1.000
_cell.angle_alpha   90.00
_cell.angle_beta   90.00
_cell.angle_gamma   90.00
#
_symmetry.space_group_name_H-M   'P 1'
#
loop_
_entity.id
_entity.type
_entity.pdbx_description
1 polymer ?
#
loop_
_entity_poly.entity_id
_entity_poly.type
_entity_poly.pdbx_seq_one_letter_code
_entity_poly.pdbx_strand_id
1 'polypeptide(L)'
;PMVLIRACDEKVVGVLRILSWPVPTSLATYDTAESLTSVDIPGRGRSHADMQAAFMQHQTTSVQDDTCWYSGAKFGRIAVSKDSRGQGCGRLLVEGAQAWVVQAVRQHASVPAEVHRLGIVFQLSSQIEVQSFYESLGFQVQGDSYMEEGHPHIWCKKSVLTDV
;
A
#
# COMPACT_ATOMS: atom_id res chain seq x y z
N PRO A 1 3.83 6.37 6.05
CA PRO A 1 4.29 6.62 4.68
C PRO A 1 5.60 5.90 4.40
N MET A 2 5.80 5.53 3.14
CA MET A 2 7.08 5.11 2.59
C MET A 2 7.67 6.30 1.83
N VAL A 3 8.98 6.48 1.93
CA VAL A 3 9.69 7.54 1.21
C VAL A 3 10.79 6.95 0.35
N LEU A 4 11.04 7.56 -0.80
CA LEU A 4 12.17 7.28 -1.67
C LEU A 4 13.16 8.44 -1.56
N ILE A 5 14.39 8.13 -1.18
CA ILE A 5 15.47 9.10 -1.00
C ILE A 5 16.50 8.91 -2.10
N ARG A 6 16.90 10.00 -2.73
CA ARG A 6 17.96 9.99 -3.74
C ARG A 6 19.33 9.99 -3.03
N ALA A 7 20.14 8.97 -3.30
CA ALA A 7 21.37 8.72 -2.53
C ALA A 7 22.45 9.81 -2.68
N CYS A 8 22.49 10.53 -3.82
CA CYS A 8 23.55 11.50 -4.05
C CYS A 8 23.41 12.83 -3.28
N ASP A 9 22.19 13.18 -2.84
CA ASP A 9 21.91 14.45 -2.14
C ASP A 9 20.91 14.30 -0.99
N GLU A 10 20.56 13.06 -0.66
CA GLU A 10 19.64 12.68 0.44
C GLU A 10 18.25 13.34 0.37
N LYS A 11 17.86 13.81 -0.80
CA LYS A 11 16.52 14.42 -0.98
C LYS A 11 15.43 13.37 -1.10
N VAL A 12 14.30 13.64 -0.45
CA VAL A 12 13.08 12.88 -0.68
C VAL A 12 12.56 13.17 -2.08
N VAL A 13 12.55 12.18 -2.94
CA VAL A 13 12.11 12.30 -4.35
C VAL A 13 10.77 11.61 -4.60
N GLY A 14 10.28 10.83 -3.65
CA GLY A 14 8.96 10.20 -3.78
C GLY A 14 8.38 9.78 -2.44
N VAL A 15 7.06 9.71 -2.37
CA VAL A 15 6.29 9.30 -1.20
C VAL A 15 5.17 8.36 -1.61
N LEU A 16 4.79 7.45 -0.71
CA LEU A 16 3.65 6.56 -0.84
C LEU A 16 3.08 6.28 0.55
N ARG A 17 1.76 6.27 0.68
CA ARG A 17 1.06 5.87 1.91
C ARG A 17 0.57 4.43 1.78
N ILE A 18 0.89 3.60 2.78
CA ILE A 18 0.37 2.24 2.94
C ILE A 18 -0.69 2.28 4.05
N LEU A 19 -1.88 1.79 3.78
CA LEU A 19 -2.95 1.60 4.76
C LEU A 19 -3.35 0.12 4.74
N SER A 20 -3.71 -0.43 5.90
CA SER A 20 -4.38 -1.74 5.95
C SER A 20 -5.71 -1.65 5.21
N TRP A 21 -6.16 -2.73 4.60
CA TRP A 21 -7.47 -2.81 3.98
C TRP A 21 -8.32 -3.88 4.68
N PRO A 22 -9.60 -3.63 4.98
CA PRO A 22 -10.28 -2.32 4.90
C PRO A 22 -9.62 -1.26 5.78
N VAL A 23 -9.72 0.01 5.37
CA VAL A 23 -9.12 1.11 6.14
C VAL A 23 -9.83 1.22 7.49
N PRO A 24 -9.12 1.12 8.63
CA PRO A 24 -9.72 1.28 9.95
C PRO A 24 -10.43 2.63 10.08
N THR A 25 -11.62 2.65 10.67
CA THR A 25 -12.43 3.87 10.84
C THR A 25 -11.66 4.96 11.62
N SER A 26 -10.82 4.54 12.58
CA SER A 26 -9.95 5.44 13.34
C SER A 26 -8.89 6.15 12.50
N LEU A 27 -8.54 5.62 11.32
CA LEU A 27 -7.58 6.22 10.39
C LEU A 27 -8.26 7.01 9.26
N ALA A 28 -9.55 6.78 9.01
CA ALA A 28 -10.33 7.50 8.00
C ALA A 28 -10.52 8.99 8.34
N THR A 29 -10.47 9.34 9.64
CA THR A 29 -10.60 10.72 10.13
C THR A 29 -9.34 11.58 9.94
N TYR A 30 -8.20 10.99 9.57
CA TYR A 30 -6.95 11.73 9.33
C TYR A 30 -6.84 12.35 7.93
N ASP A 31 -7.87 12.28 7.11
CA ASP A 31 -7.87 12.86 5.75
C ASP A 31 -8.24 14.37 5.72
N THR A 32 -8.61 14.97 6.86
CA THR A 32 -8.83 16.42 6.92
C THR A 32 -7.54 17.13 7.36
N ALA A 33 -7.10 18.11 6.59
CA ALA A 33 -5.86 18.88 6.80
C ALA A 33 -5.80 19.61 8.16
N GLU A 34 -6.91 19.70 8.89
CA GLU A 34 -7.03 20.44 10.17
C GLU A 34 -6.63 19.62 11.41
N SER A 35 -6.44 18.28 11.29
CA SER A 35 -6.18 17.43 12.46
C SER A 35 -4.72 17.03 12.68
N LEU A 36 -3.80 17.48 11.84
CA LEU A 36 -2.37 17.14 11.96
C LEU A 36 -1.64 18.17 12.83
N THR A 37 -1.88 18.17 14.13
CA THR A 37 -0.89 18.72 15.04
C THR A 37 0.34 17.81 15.02
N SER A 38 1.53 18.40 15.07
CA SER A 38 2.83 17.74 14.89
C SER A 38 3.13 16.57 15.86
N VAL A 39 2.26 16.30 16.81
CA VAL A 39 2.41 15.30 17.87
C VAL A 39 1.78 13.95 17.50
N ASP A 40 0.77 13.93 16.62
CA ASP A 40 -0.07 12.74 16.38
C ASP A 40 0.13 12.09 15.01
N ILE A 41 1.30 12.22 14.39
CA ILE A 41 1.57 11.56 13.11
C ILE A 41 1.66 10.05 13.36
N PRO A 42 0.72 9.24 12.81
CA PRO A 42 0.77 7.78 12.96
C PRO A 42 2.12 7.23 12.49
N GLY A 43 2.78 6.47 13.35
CA GLY A 43 4.08 5.85 13.06
C GLY A 43 5.30 6.70 13.42
N ARG A 44 5.15 7.95 13.87
CA ARG A 44 6.30 8.74 14.34
C ARG A 44 6.93 8.09 15.57
N GLY A 45 8.24 7.85 15.53
CA GLY A 45 9.00 7.23 16.62
C GLY A 45 8.76 5.73 16.83
N ARG A 46 7.94 5.06 15.97
CA ARG A 46 7.77 3.61 16.00
C ARG A 46 8.86 2.90 15.21
N SER A 47 9.29 1.76 15.70
CA SER A 47 10.20 0.89 14.96
C SER A 47 9.51 0.30 13.71
N HIS A 48 10.31 -0.20 12.78
CA HIS A 48 9.81 -0.90 11.59
C HIS A 48 8.93 -2.11 11.97
N ALA A 49 9.37 -2.88 12.98
CA ALA A 49 8.62 -4.04 13.49
C ALA A 49 7.27 -3.64 14.12
N ASP A 50 7.24 -2.55 14.92
CA ASP A 50 5.98 -2.06 15.50
C ASP A 50 4.98 -1.62 14.43
N MET A 51 5.47 -1.01 13.34
CA MET A 51 4.61 -0.62 12.22
C MET A 51 4.06 -1.82 11.48
N GLN A 52 4.86 -2.88 11.29
CA GLN A 52 4.40 -4.13 10.68
C GLN A 52 3.39 -4.84 11.56
N ALA A 53 3.64 -4.95 12.87
CA ALA A 53 2.71 -5.53 13.83
C ALA A 53 1.36 -4.77 13.85
N ALA A 54 1.40 -3.44 13.89
CA ALA A 54 0.19 -2.61 13.83
C ALA A 54 -0.57 -2.76 12.51
N PHE A 55 0.13 -2.88 11.39
CA PHE A 55 -0.49 -3.16 10.09
C PHE A 55 -1.22 -4.51 10.12
N MET A 56 -0.61 -5.53 10.69
CA MET A 56 -1.17 -6.89 10.77
C MET A 56 -2.41 -6.99 11.67
N GLN A 57 -2.51 -6.17 12.73
CA GLN A 57 -3.70 -6.13 13.61
C GLN A 57 -5.00 -5.78 12.89
N HIS A 58 -4.92 -5.12 11.73
CA HIS A 58 -6.07 -4.71 10.92
C HIS A 58 -6.33 -5.63 9.71
N GLN A 59 -5.59 -6.73 9.60
CA GLN A 59 -5.81 -7.67 8.51
C GLN A 59 -6.99 -8.58 8.79
N THR A 60 -7.83 -8.79 7.78
CA THR A 60 -8.80 -9.87 7.75
C THR A 60 -8.27 -10.99 6.86
N THR A 61 -8.56 -12.23 7.25
CA THR A 61 -8.09 -13.42 6.52
C THR A 61 -9.25 -14.29 6.07
N SER A 62 -9.05 -15.00 4.97
CA SER A 62 -9.91 -16.09 4.52
C SER A 62 -9.04 -17.22 3.97
N VAL A 63 -9.41 -18.46 4.25
CA VAL A 63 -8.74 -19.62 3.68
C VAL A 63 -9.55 -20.12 2.48
N GLN A 64 -8.86 -20.29 1.36
CA GLN A 64 -9.43 -20.87 0.15
C GLN A 64 -8.41 -21.85 -0.42
N ASP A 65 -8.81 -23.09 -0.57
CA ASP A 65 -7.93 -24.21 -0.92
C ASP A 65 -6.75 -24.31 0.08
N ASP A 66 -5.51 -24.29 -0.39
CA ASP A 66 -4.27 -24.31 0.39
C ASP A 66 -3.69 -22.91 0.67
N THR A 67 -4.47 -21.85 0.41
CA THR A 67 -4.02 -20.46 0.48
C THR A 67 -4.76 -19.68 1.56
N CYS A 68 -4.02 -19.03 2.45
CA CYS A 68 -4.56 -18.03 3.38
C CYS A 68 -4.46 -16.64 2.74
N TRP A 69 -5.59 -16.06 2.42
CA TRP A 69 -5.71 -14.74 1.83
C TRP A 69 -5.79 -13.66 2.90
N TYR A 70 -4.91 -12.68 2.81
CA TYR A 70 -4.91 -11.46 3.61
C TYR A 70 -5.56 -10.33 2.84
N SER A 71 -6.37 -9.54 3.50
CA SER A 71 -7.04 -8.36 2.92
C SER A 71 -6.06 -7.32 2.37
N GLY A 72 -4.83 -7.30 2.90
CA GLY A 72 -3.69 -6.62 2.32
C GLY A 72 -3.69 -5.10 2.52
N ALA A 73 -3.36 -4.35 1.49
CA ALA A 73 -3.10 -2.92 1.60
C ALA A 73 -3.81 -2.07 0.55
N LYS A 74 -4.25 -0.87 0.95
CA LYS A 74 -4.57 0.24 0.06
C LYS A 74 -3.35 1.14 -0.05
N PHE A 75 -2.88 1.38 -1.28
CA PHE A 75 -1.88 2.40 -1.59
C PHE A 75 -2.55 3.72 -1.93
N GLY A 76 -1.97 4.80 -1.46
CA GLY A 76 -2.47 6.14 -1.74
C GLY A 76 -1.39 7.20 -1.57
N ARG A 77 -1.72 8.43 -1.96
CA ARG A 77 -0.81 9.57 -1.87
C ARG A 77 0.54 9.28 -2.51
N ILE A 78 0.51 8.66 -3.71
CA ILE A 78 1.71 8.32 -4.47
C ILE A 78 2.13 9.57 -5.23
N ALA A 79 3.31 10.08 -4.92
CA ALA A 79 3.87 11.25 -5.59
C ALA A 79 5.36 11.08 -5.82
N VAL A 80 5.84 11.55 -6.98
CA VAL A 80 7.25 11.62 -7.34
C VAL A 80 7.58 13.05 -7.73
N SER A 81 8.69 13.59 -7.21
CA SER A 81 9.16 14.92 -7.53
C SER A 81 9.34 15.09 -9.05
N LYS A 82 9.04 16.28 -9.56
CA LYS A 82 9.05 16.55 -11.01
C LYS A 82 10.38 16.14 -11.64
N ASP A 83 11.50 16.46 -10.98
CA ASP A 83 12.86 16.21 -11.48
C ASP A 83 13.26 14.73 -11.49
N SER A 84 12.49 13.88 -10.81
CA SER A 84 12.75 12.43 -10.69
C SER A 84 11.71 11.58 -11.44
N ARG A 85 10.79 12.21 -12.17
CA ARG A 85 9.85 11.49 -13.04
C ARG A 85 10.54 10.89 -14.24
N GLY A 86 9.98 9.84 -14.81
CA GLY A 86 10.57 9.13 -15.95
C GLY A 86 11.77 8.26 -15.61
N GLN A 87 12.25 8.26 -14.36
CA GLN A 87 13.44 7.52 -13.90
C GLN A 87 13.10 6.23 -13.14
N GLY A 88 11.88 5.73 -13.24
CA GLY A 88 11.45 4.51 -12.55
C GLY A 88 11.10 4.69 -11.06
N CYS A 89 11.19 5.89 -10.50
CA CYS A 89 10.94 6.16 -9.07
C CYS A 89 9.53 5.74 -8.61
N GLY A 90 8.51 5.92 -9.44
CA GLY A 90 7.15 5.47 -9.14
C GLY A 90 7.05 3.94 -9.02
N ARG A 91 7.73 3.21 -9.89
CA ARG A 91 7.84 1.75 -9.84
C ARG A 91 8.51 1.30 -8.56
N LEU A 92 9.67 1.87 -8.22
CA LEU A 92 10.40 1.54 -6.99
C LEU A 92 9.56 1.77 -5.73
N LEU A 93 8.78 2.86 -5.69
CA LEU A 93 7.87 3.11 -4.56
C LEU A 93 6.80 2.02 -4.42
N VAL A 94 6.14 1.66 -5.51
CA VAL A 94 5.06 0.66 -5.49
C VAL A 94 5.61 -0.72 -5.18
N GLU A 95 6.68 -1.14 -5.83
CA GLU A 95 7.33 -2.44 -5.60
C GLU A 95 7.91 -2.54 -4.19
N GLY A 96 8.54 -1.49 -3.68
CA GLY A 96 9.03 -1.42 -2.30
C GLY A 96 7.90 -1.50 -1.27
N ALA A 97 6.75 -0.84 -1.55
CA ALA A 97 5.58 -0.93 -0.70
C ALA A 97 4.96 -2.35 -0.69
N GLN A 98 4.91 -3.00 -1.85
CA GLN A 98 4.47 -4.39 -1.95
C GLN A 98 5.41 -5.32 -1.16
N ALA A 99 6.72 -5.17 -1.34
CA ALA A 99 7.72 -5.97 -0.62
C ALA A 99 7.60 -5.82 0.90
N TRP A 100 7.38 -4.58 1.39
CA TRP A 100 7.18 -4.31 2.80
C TRP A 100 5.93 -5.03 3.36
N VAL A 101 4.82 -5.00 2.64
CA VAL A 101 3.57 -5.68 3.04
C VAL A 101 3.75 -7.19 3.02
N VAL A 102 4.36 -7.75 1.97
CA VAL A 102 4.67 -9.19 1.88
C VAL A 102 5.54 -9.62 3.06
N GLN A 103 6.57 -8.85 3.40
CA GLN A 103 7.42 -9.14 4.54
C GLN A 103 6.64 -9.10 5.86
N ALA A 104 5.77 -8.11 6.06
CA ALA A 104 4.94 -8.00 7.26
C ALA A 104 4.04 -9.23 7.42
N VAL A 105 3.37 -9.65 6.33
CA VAL A 105 2.53 -10.86 6.35
C VAL A 105 3.37 -12.09 6.67
N ARG A 106 4.51 -12.31 6.00
CA ARG A 106 5.37 -13.48 6.25
C ARG A 106 5.90 -13.56 7.68
N GLN A 107 6.23 -12.42 8.29
CA GLN A 107 6.80 -12.37 9.64
C GLN A 107 5.76 -12.53 10.76
N HIS A 108 4.51 -12.12 10.48
CA HIS A 108 3.48 -12.05 11.52
C HIS A 108 2.25 -12.93 11.21
N ALA A 109 2.24 -13.64 10.07
CA ALA A 109 1.15 -14.54 9.71
C ALA A 109 1.07 -15.70 10.70
N SER A 110 -0.14 -15.94 11.21
CA SER A 110 -0.48 -17.18 11.90
C SER A 110 -1.43 -17.95 10.97
N VAL A 111 -0.95 -19.04 10.41
CA VAL A 111 -1.70 -19.81 9.43
C VAL A 111 -1.90 -21.25 9.90
N PRO A 112 -3.04 -21.91 9.55
CA PRO A 112 -3.26 -23.33 9.79
C PRO A 112 -2.19 -24.19 9.09
N ALA A 113 -1.94 -25.38 9.64
CA ALA A 113 -0.88 -26.28 9.14
C ALA A 113 -1.12 -26.78 7.70
N GLU A 114 -2.38 -26.79 7.26
CA GLU A 114 -2.80 -27.15 5.90
C GLU A 114 -2.57 -26.06 4.86
N VAL A 115 -2.22 -24.84 5.30
CA VAL A 115 -1.96 -23.70 4.40
C VAL A 115 -0.51 -23.73 3.96
N HIS A 116 -0.29 -23.71 2.67
CA HIS A 116 1.05 -23.72 2.07
C HIS A 116 1.37 -22.41 1.33
N ARG A 117 0.37 -21.57 1.08
CA ARG A 117 0.53 -20.28 0.38
C ARG A 117 -0.15 -19.12 1.11
N LEU A 118 0.44 -17.96 0.98
CA LEU A 118 -0.13 -16.70 1.44
C LEU A 118 -0.57 -15.89 0.23
N GLY A 119 -1.83 -15.48 0.21
CA GLY A 119 -2.38 -14.56 -0.78
C GLY A 119 -2.50 -13.16 -0.19
N ILE A 120 -2.07 -12.14 -0.89
CA ILE A 120 -2.10 -10.75 -0.42
C ILE A 120 -2.73 -9.87 -1.48
N VAL A 121 -3.70 -9.04 -1.09
CA VAL A 121 -4.41 -8.15 -1.98
C VAL A 121 -3.88 -6.73 -1.86
N PHE A 122 -3.56 -6.09 -2.98
CA PHE A 122 -3.19 -4.68 -3.08
C PHE A 122 -4.25 -3.92 -3.85
N GLN A 123 -4.61 -2.75 -3.36
CA GLN A 123 -5.63 -1.90 -3.98
C GLN A 123 -5.16 -0.45 -4.02
N LEU A 124 -5.63 0.29 -5.01
CA LEU A 124 -5.45 1.73 -5.09
C LEU A 124 -6.57 2.36 -5.94
N SER A 125 -6.80 3.66 -5.70
CA SER A 125 -7.59 4.52 -6.57
C SER A 125 -6.63 5.26 -7.48
N SER A 126 -6.73 5.06 -8.79
CA SER A 126 -5.88 5.69 -9.79
C SER A 126 -6.63 6.78 -10.53
N GLN A 127 -6.01 7.94 -10.73
CA GLN A 127 -6.46 8.84 -11.79
C GLN A 127 -6.36 8.12 -13.14
N ILE A 128 -7.34 8.33 -14.02
CA ILE A 128 -7.42 7.62 -15.30
C ILE A 128 -6.18 7.88 -16.16
N GLU A 129 -5.62 9.08 -16.12
CA GLU A 129 -4.44 9.46 -16.93
C GLU A 129 -3.19 8.63 -16.59
N VAL A 130 -3.12 8.05 -15.37
CA VAL A 130 -1.98 7.23 -14.94
C VAL A 130 -2.33 5.76 -14.75
N GLN A 131 -3.51 5.32 -15.18
CA GLN A 131 -3.97 3.94 -15.11
C GLN A 131 -2.96 2.97 -15.74
N SER A 132 -2.48 3.27 -16.95
CA SER A 132 -1.53 2.42 -17.67
C SER A 132 -0.22 2.16 -16.92
N PHE A 133 0.20 3.12 -16.08
CA PHE A 133 1.35 2.92 -15.19
C PHE A 133 1.09 1.78 -14.21
N TYR A 134 -0.08 1.74 -13.55
CA TYR A 134 -0.40 0.66 -12.61
C TYR A 134 -0.66 -0.66 -13.30
N GLU A 135 -1.26 -0.66 -14.48
CA GLU A 135 -1.39 -1.86 -15.31
C GLU A 135 -0.03 -2.46 -15.67
N SER A 136 0.98 -1.63 -15.97
CA SER A 136 2.36 -2.06 -16.20
C SER A 136 3.03 -2.70 -14.98
N LEU A 137 2.48 -2.48 -13.77
CA LEU A 137 2.90 -3.10 -12.50
C LEU A 137 2.06 -4.32 -12.13
N GLY A 138 1.15 -4.76 -13.03
CA GLY A 138 0.31 -5.93 -12.85
C GLY A 138 -0.97 -5.68 -12.05
N PHE A 139 -1.37 -4.43 -11.86
CA PHE A 139 -2.69 -4.11 -11.35
C PHE A 139 -3.74 -4.26 -12.46
N GLN A 140 -4.93 -4.69 -12.07
CA GLN A 140 -6.10 -4.83 -12.94
C GLN A 140 -7.17 -3.83 -12.54
N VAL A 141 -7.78 -3.19 -13.51
CA VAL A 141 -8.91 -2.28 -13.31
C VAL A 141 -10.10 -3.02 -12.77
N GLN A 142 -10.84 -2.38 -11.86
CA GLN A 142 -12.04 -2.91 -11.21
C GLN A 142 -13.19 -1.93 -11.33
N GLY A 143 -14.29 -2.36 -11.96
CA GLY A 143 -15.52 -1.57 -12.09
C GLY A 143 -15.38 -0.36 -13.02
N ASP A 144 -16.31 0.57 -12.86
CA ASP A 144 -16.39 1.79 -13.65
C ASP A 144 -15.60 2.95 -13.01
N SER A 145 -15.31 3.97 -13.80
CA SER A 145 -14.70 5.19 -13.30
C SER A 145 -15.67 5.99 -12.43
N TYR A 146 -15.12 6.71 -11.46
CA TYR A 146 -15.87 7.58 -10.55
C TYR A 146 -15.11 8.88 -10.30
N MET A 147 -15.80 9.89 -9.78
CA MET A 147 -15.18 11.17 -9.45
C MET A 147 -14.63 11.15 -8.02
N GLU A 148 -13.35 11.47 -7.84
CA GLU A 148 -12.69 11.65 -6.55
C GLU A 148 -11.87 12.95 -6.61
N GLU A 149 -12.08 13.85 -5.65
CA GLU A 149 -11.40 15.17 -5.57
C GLU A 149 -11.45 15.98 -6.90
N GLY A 150 -12.56 15.88 -7.66
CA GLY A 150 -12.75 16.60 -8.92
C GLY A 150 -12.07 16.00 -10.15
N HIS A 151 -11.45 14.83 -10.02
CA HIS A 151 -10.80 14.10 -11.10
C HIS A 151 -11.42 12.71 -11.30
N PRO A 152 -11.48 12.19 -12.56
CA PRO A 152 -11.93 10.83 -12.80
C PRO A 152 -10.90 9.83 -12.30
N HIS A 153 -11.36 8.90 -11.45
CA HIS A 153 -10.57 7.82 -10.87
C HIS A 153 -11.15 6.46 -11.22
N ILE A 154 -10.32 5.44 -11.07
CA ILE A 154 -10.70 4.05 -11.24
C ILE A 154 -10.00 3.18 -10.18
N TRP A 155 -10.70 2.18 -9.66
CA TRP A 155 -10.11 1.22 -8.75
C TRP A 155 -9.19 0.27 -9.51
N CYS A 156 -8.03 0.01 -8.93
CA CYS A 156 -7.08 -0.99 -9.41
C CYS A 156 -6.75 -1.98 -8.30
N LYS A 157 -6.67 -3.26 -8.65
CA LYS A 157 -6.41 -4.36 -7.72
C LYS A 157 -5.30 -5.26 -8.27
N LYS A 158 -4.43 -5.74 -7.37
CA LYS A 158 -3.42 -6.77 -7.67
C LYS A 158 -3.42 -7.78 -6.54
N SER A 159 -3.38 -9.06 -6.89
CA SER A 159 -3.17 -10.15 -5.93
C SER A 159 -1.79 -10.76 -6.13
N VAL A 160 -1.11 -11.06 -5.04
CA VAL A 160 0.21 -11.69 -5.03
C VAL A 160 0.14 -12.96 -4.20
N LEU A 161 0.71 -14.03 -4.70
CA LEU A 161 0.90 -15.28 -3.98
C LEU A 161 2.37 -15.43 -3.57
N THR A 162 2.59 -15.94 -2.37
CA THR A 162 3.92 -16.30 -1.86
C THR A 162 3.81 -17.56 -1.01
N ASP A 163 4.86 -18.35 -0.94
CA ASP A 163 4.92 -19.51 -0.03
C ASP A 163 5.00 -19.06 1.43
N VAL A 164 4.53 -19.93 2.32
CA VAL A 164 4.57 -19.75 3.78
C VAL A 164 6.00 -19.75 4.29
#